data_b0b6a50001557fcb1841b3874044e53f
#
_entry.id   b0b6a50001557fcb1841b3874044e53f
#
_cell.length_a   1.000
_cell.length_b   1.000
_cell.length_c   1.000
_cell.angle_alpha   90.00
_cell.angle_beta   90.00
_cell.angle_gamma   90.00
#
_symmetry.space_group_name_H-M   'P 1'
#
loop_
_entity.id
_entity.type
_entity.pdbx_description
1 polymer ?
#
loop_
_entity_poly.entity_id
_entity_poly.type
_entity_poly.pdbx_seq_one_letter_code
_entity_poly.pdbx_strand_id
1 'polypeptide(L)'
;GGVNLTRTKLHGATHNPWQRGKTPGGSSGGSASAVAGGIYPIATGGDGGGSIRIPAGFTGLVGLKGTFGRIPLGPHAEYGNLTVSTGCMARSVRDTARWFDVTNGHDPRDPLSLQRVDGWEARLGTHVDELRGARVAVVDNWGGAVVSPVMWELLEEAAAALIADVGLDRVDGVDTNVPQMGGAWSISGMIAIAAQL
;
A
#
# COMPACT_ATOMS: atom_id res chain seq x y z
N GLY A 1 -5.64 -13.19 0.37
CA GLY A 1 -6.44 -13.39 -0.72
C GLY A 1 -5.85 -13.07 -2.08
N GLY A 2 -6.32 -13.74 -3.11
CA GLY A 2 -5.83 -13.56 -4.47
C GLY A 2 -6.62 -12.55 -5.32
N VAL A 3 -7.54 -11.80 -4.71
CA VAL A 3 -8.43 -10.88 -5.44
C VAL A 3 -8.59 -9.54 -4.70
N ASN A 4 -8.92 -8.50 -5.47
CA ASN A 4 -9.16 -7.15 -4.95
C ASN A 4 -10.57 -6.95 -4.36
N LEU A 5 -11.19 -8.02 -3.90
CA LEU A 5 -12.48 -8.05 -3.21
C LEU A 5 -12.34 -8.73 -1.86
N THR A 6 -13.23 -8.37 -0.93
CA THR A 6 -13.27 -8.99 0.40
C THR A 6 -14.62 -9.64 0.63
N ARG A 7 -14.61 -10.99 0.66
CA ARG A 7 -15.79 -11.81 0.91
C ARG A 7 -15.41 -13.10 1.63
N THR A 8 -16.20 -13.50 2.59
CA THR A 8 -16.06 -14.78 3.28
C THR A 8 -17.33 -15.62 3.15
N LYS A 9 -17.20 -16.93 3.32
CA LYS A 9 -18.37 -17.82 3.35
C LYS A 9 -19.24 -17.56 4.57
N LEU A 10 -18.61 -17.21 5.70
CA LEU A 10 -19.30 -17.01 6.98
C LEU A 10 -20.03 -15.66 7.05
N HIS A 11 -19.41 -14.58 6.57
CA HIS A 11 -19.92 -13.21 6.76
C HIS A 11 -20.40 -12.54 5.45
N GLY A 12 -20.26 -13.23 4.31
CA GLY A 12 -20.60 -12.65 3.01
C GLY A 12 -19.58 -11.57 2.56
N ALA A 13 -20.07 -10.60 1.81
CA ALA A 13 -19.27 -9.51 1.29
C ALA A 13 -19.05 -8.41 2.36
N THR A 14 -17.83 -7.93 2.46
CA THR A 14 -17.51 -6.70 3.23
C THR A 14 -17.91 -5.49 2.41
N HIS A 15 -18.55 -4.51 3.05
CA HIS A 15 -18.98 -3.29 2.42
C HIS A 15 -18.07 -2.11 2.76
N ASN A 16 -18.01 -1.16 1.84
CA ASN A 16 -17.36 0.12 2.09
C ASN A 16 -18.16 0.90 3.14
N PRO A 17 -17.56 1.40 4.23
CA PRO A 17 -18.28 2.10 5.28
C PRO A 17 -18.88 3.43 4.82
N TRP A 18 -18.34 4.04 3.75
CA TRP A 18 -18.89 5.26 3.17
C TRP A 18 -20.15 5.03 2.33
N GLN A 19 -20.26 3.85 1.72
CA GLN A 19 -21.42 3.49 0.90
C GLN A 19 -21.68 1.99 0.93
N ARG A 20 -22.71 1.58 1.68
CA ARG A 20 -23.15 0.18 1.70
C ARG A 20 -23.49 -0.31 0.28
N GLY A 21 -23.07 -1.53 -0.04
CA GLY A 21 -23.24 -2.13 -1.37
C GLY A 21 -22.04 -1.93 -2.29
N LYS A 22 -21.14 -1.00 -1.97
CA LYS A 22 -19.86 -0.85 -2.67
C LYS A 22 -18.78 -1.67 -1.97
N THR A 23 -17.79 -2.12 -2.76
CA THR A 23 -16.63 -2.83 -2.21
C THR A 23 -15.68 -1.87 -1.50
N PRO A 24 -15.05 -2.28 -0.39
CA PRO A 24 -13.94 -1.55 0.21
C PRO A 24 -12.60 -1.84 -0.48
N GLY A 25 -12.62 -2.59 -1.61
CA GLY A 25 -11.41 -3.15 -2.19
C GLY A 25 -10.95 -4.43 -1.49
N GLY A 26 -9.74 -4.85 -1.77
CA GLY A 26 -9.16 -6.09 -1.24
C GLY A 26 -7.67 -6.26 -1.59
N SER A 27 -7.10 -7.29 -1.04
CA SER A 27 -7.68 -8.33 -0.19
C SER A 27 -7.78 -7.94 1.30
N SER A 28 -7.11 -6.88 1.78
CA SER A 28 -7.21 -6.41 3.18
C SER A 28 -8.41 -5.48 3.42
N GLY A 29 -9.54 -5.70 2.70
CA GLY A 29 -10.72 -4.83 2.77
C GLY A 29 -11.44 -4.88 4.11
N GLY A 30 -11.36 -5.97 4.86
CA GLY A 30 -11.88 -6.05 6.22
C GLY A 30 -11.16 -5.10 7.17
N SER A 31 -9.83 -5.09 7.13
CA SER A 31 -8.98 -4.15 7.86
C SER A 31 -9.31 -2.70 7.48
N ALA A 32 -9.40 -2.41 6.18
CA ALA A 32 -9.74 -1.07 5.69
C ALA A 32 -11.13 -0.62 6.16
N SER A 33 -12.14 -1.47 6.04
CA SER A 33 -13.50 -1.14 6.49
C SER A 33 -13.57 -0.89 8.00
N ALA A 34 -12.83 -1.65 8.80
CA ALA A 34 -12.80 -1.48 10.24
C ALA A 34 -12.13 -0.15 10.65
N VAL A 35 -11.03 0.23 9.99
CA VAL A 35 -10.35 1.51 10.26
C VAL A 35 -11.15 2.69 9.77
N ALA A 36 -11.67 2.65 8.53
CA ALA A 36 -12.48 3.73 7.96
C ALA A 36 -13.81 3.88 8.68
N GLY A 37 -14.40 2.78 9.17
CA GLY A 37 -15.62 2.78 9.98
C GLY A 37 -15.40 3.16 11.45
N GLY A 38 -14.16 3.48 11.87
CA GLY A 38 -13.85 3.94 13.23
C GLY A 38 -13.77 2.84 14.29
N ILE A 39 -13.79 1.56 13.92
CA ILE A 39 -13.70 0.45 14.88
C ILE A 39 -12.28 0.34 15.46
N TYR A 40 -11.27 0.53 14.62
CA TYR A 40 -9.86 0.54 15.00
C TYR A 40 -9.14 1.80 14.52
N PRO A 41 -8.14 2.29 15.24
CA PRO A 41 -7.32 3.42 14.78
C PRO A 41 -6.40 3.03 13.61
N ILE A 42 -5.95 1.79 13.59
CA ILE A 42 -4.99 1.22 12.64
C ILE A 42 -5.23 -0.28 12.48
N ALA A 43 -4.95 -0.83 11.33
CA ALA A 43 -4.96 -2.27 11.09
C ALA A 43 -3.84 -2.68 10.13
N THR A 44 -3.35 -3.90 10.32
CA THR A 44 -2.34 -4.51 9.46
C THR A 44 -2.96 -5.02 8.15
N GLY A 45 -2.12 -5.16 7.14
CA GLY A 45 -2.46 -5.80 5.87
C GLY A 45 -1.22 -6.37 5.19
N GLY A 46 -1.45 -7.26 4.22
CA GLY A 46 -0.42 -7.72 3.30
C GLY A 46 -0.67 -7.16 1.91
N ASP A 47 0.39 -6.81 1.19
CA ASP A 47 0.31 -6.24 -0.17
C ASP A 47 1.33 -6.89 -1.09
N GLY A 48 0.85 -7.77 -1.95
CA GLY A 48 1.65 -8.39 -3.01
C GLY A 48 1.31 -7.86 -4.41
N GLY A 49 0.13 -7.27 -4.56
CA GLY A 49 -0.38 -6.71 -5.81
C GLY A 49 -1.36 -5.56 -5.58
N GLY A 50 -1.25 -4.85 -4.44
CA GLY A 50 -2.11 -3.73 -4.09
C GLY A 50 -3.03 -3.97 -2.89
N SER A 51 -2.92 -5.10 -2.18
CA SER A 51 -3.91 -5.47 -1.15
C SER A 51 -3.91 -4.62 0.13
N ILE A 52 -2.99 -3.67 0.29
CA ILE A 52 -3.08 -2.55 1.24
C ILE A 52 -3.54 -1.28 0.51
N ARG A 53 -2.88 -0.94 -0.59
CA ARG A 53 -3.08 0.33 -1.33
C ARG A 53 -4.46 0.44 -1.97
N ILE A 54 -4.96 -0.65 -2.55
CA ILE A 54 -6.31 -0.69 -3.15
C ILE A 54 -7.39 -0.42 -2.10
N PRO A 55 -7.49 -1.19 -0.99
CA PRO A 55 -8.54 -0.92 -0.01
C PRO A 55 -8.35 0.42 0.72
N ALA A 56 -7.12 0.88 0.95
CA ALA A 56 -6.87 2.21 1.48
C ALA A 56 -7.42 3.32 0.57
N GLY A 57 -7.12 3.25 -0.74
CA GLY A 57 -7.65 4.20 -1.72
C GLY A 57 -9.17 4.18 -1.82
N PHE A 58 -9.81 2.99 -1.75
CA PHE A 58 -11.26 2.86 -1.82
C PHE A 58 -11.99 3.37 -0.57
N THR A 59 -11.30 3.42 0.56
CA THR A 59 -11.90 3.80 1.86
C THR A 59 -11.36 5.11 2.43
N GLY A 60 -10.52 5.83 1.68
CA GLY A 60 -9.98 7.13 2.09
C GLY A 60 -8.98 7.06 3.24
N LEU A 61 -8.16 6.01 3.28
CA LEU A 61 -7.13 5.79 4.30
C LEU A 61 -5.72 6.02 3.75
N VAL A 62 -4.79 6.25 4.65
CA VAL A 62 -3.35 6.13 4.37
C VAL A 62 -3.00 4.64 4.37
N GLY A 63 -2.58 4.13 3.21
CA GLY A 63 -2.12 2.75 3.06
C GLY A 63 -0.68 2.71 2.62
N LEU A 64 0.22 2.24 3.47
CA LEU A 64 1.65 2.17 3.19
C LEU A 64 2.09 0.72 3.00
N LYS A 65 2.53 0.40 1.77
CA LYS A 65 3.28 -0.80 1.47
C LYS A 65 4.78 -0.49 1.66
N GLY A 66 5.37 -1.02 2.70
CA GLY A 66 6.81 -0.90 2.94
C GLY A 66 7.67 -1.63 1.90
N THR A 67 8.97 -1.41 1.97
CA THR A 67 9.97 -2.22 1.27
C THR A 67 9.86 -3.67 1.72
N PHE A 68 10.03 -4.60 0.80
CA PHE A 68 10.06 -6.04 1.12
C PHE A 68 11.11 -6.31 2.21
N GLY A 69 10.76 -7.09 3.21
CA GLY A 69 11.59 -7.39 4.37
C GLY A 69 11.67 -6.27 5.44
N ARG A 70 11.06 -5.10 5.22
CA ARG A 70 11.06 -4.03 6.24
C ARG A 70 10.33 -4.45 7.52
N ILE A 71 9.24 -5.16 7.37
CA ILE A 71 8.51 -5.81 8.45
C ILE A 71 8.80 -7.30 8.36
N PRO A 72 9.40 -7.92 9.38
CA PRO A 72 9.73 -9.33 9.35
C PRO A 72 8.48 -10.20 9.39
N LEU A 73 8.57 -11.39 8.81
CA LEU A 73 7.51 -12.39 8.76
C LEU A 73 7.69 -13.51 9.80
N GLY A 74 8.59 -13.34 10.76
CA GLY A 74 8.82 -14.34 11.80
C GLY A 74 7.59 -14.66 12.66
N PRO A 75 7.59 -15.77 13.42
CA PRO A 75 8.63 -16.81 13.54
C PRO A 75 8.58 -17.89 12.44
N HIS A 76 7.54 -17.93 11.63
CA HIS A 76 7.33 -18.89 10.55
C HIS A 76 7.20 -18.13 9.23
N ALA A 77 8.35 -17.67 8.70
CA ALA A 77 8.39 -16.95 7.45
C ALA A 77 8.10 -17.91 6.29
N GLU A 78 6.85 -17.96 5.87
CA GLU A 78 6.45 -18.64 4.65
C GLU A 78 6.61 -17.65 3.48
N TYR A 79 7.68 -17.85 2.72
CA TYR A 79 7.92 -17.08 1.52
C TYR A 79 7.16 -17.69 0.34
N GLY A 80 5.99 -17.12 0.05
CA GLY A 80 5.32 -17.31 -1.22
C GLY A 80 5.99 -16.45 -2.30
N ASN A 81 5.20 -15.59 -2.94
CA ASN A 81 5.75 -14.58 -3.84
C ASN A 81 6.58 -13.56 -3.07
N LEU A 82 7.85 -13.37 -3.44
CA LEU A 82 8.75 -12.37 -2.85
C LEU A 82 8.30 -10.90 -3.09
N THR A 83 7.08 -10.71 -3.56
CA THR A 83 6.45 -9.39 -3.74
C THR A 83 5.55 -9.01 -2.57
N VAL A 84 5.22 -9.94 -1.67
CA VAL A 84 4.30 -9.66 -0.57
C VAL A 84 5.02 -8.93 0.55
N SER A 85 4.57 -7.72 0.85
CA SER A 85 5.06 -6.92 1.97
C SER A 85 3.96 -6.72 3.00
N THR A 86 4.32 -6.80 4.27
CA THR A 86 3.43 -6.40 5.37
C THR A 86 3.46 -4.88 5.55
N GLY A 87 2.34 -4.31 5.88
CA GLY A 87 2.19 -2.89 6.18
C GLY A 87 0.90 -2.61 6.92
N CYS A 88 0.46 -1.37 6.91
CA CYS A 88 -0.75 -0.98 7.62
C CYS A 88 -1.64 -0.02 6.82
N MET A 89 -2.85 0.13 7.32
CA MET A 89 -3.79 1.17 6.93
C MET A 89 -4.20 1.95 8.18
N ALA A 90 -4.16 3.27 8.12
CA ALA A 90 -4.49 4.17 9.20
C ALA A 90 -5.21 5.42 8.67
N ARG A 91 -5.79 6.22 9.56
CA ARG A 91 -6.42 7.49 9.20
C ARG A 91 -5.43 8.65 9.08
N SER A 92 -4.21 8.47 9.57
CA SER A 92 -3.18 9.52 9.51
C SER A 92 -1.80 8.95 9.12
N VAL A 93 -0.98 9.82 8.52
CA VAL A 93 0.44 9.50 8.25
C VAL A 93 1.20 9.27 9.56
N ARG A 94 0.86 10.01 10.61
CA ARG A 94 1.49 9.88 11.94
C ARG A 94 1.28 8.48 12.53
N ASP A 95 0.05 7.97 12.49
CA ASP A 95 -0.25 6.62 12.98
C ASP A 95 0.49 5.55 12.16
N THR A 96 0.55 5.76 10.84
CA THR A 96 1.31 4.89 9.95
C THR A 96 2.80 4.88 10.30
N ALA A 97 3.40 6.04 10.53
CA ALA A 97 4.81 6.17 10.90
C ALA A 97 5.09 5.50 12.27
N ARG A 98 4.22 5.74 13.26
CA ARG A 98 4.31 5.07 14.57
C ARG A 98 4.22 3.55 14.46
N TRP A 99 3.31 3.06 13.61
CA TRP A 99 3.21 1.62 13.38
C TRP A 99 4.52 1.04 12.81
N PHE A 100 5.15 1.74 11.87
CA PHE A 100 6.45 1.33 11.34
C PHE A 100 7.55 1.39 12.41
N ASP A 101 7.57 2.39 13.28
CA ASP A 101 8.53 2.47 14.40
C ASP A 101 8.43 1.26 15.34
N VAL A 102 7.21 0.75 15.55
CA VAL A 102 6.97 -0.39 16.46
C VAL A 102 7.29 -1.73 15.79
N THR A 103 6.98 -1.88 14.50
CA THR A 103 6.92 -3.21 13.86
C THR A 103 8.13 -3.52 12.98
N ASN A 104 8.91 -2.52 12.54
CA ASN A 104 10.05 -2.76 11.67
C ASN A 104 11.28 -3.30 12.43
N GLY A 105 12.14 -4.00 11.71
CA GLY A 105 13.44 -4.43 12.25
C GLY A 105 13.81 -5.83 11.84
N HIS A 106 15.02 -6.23 12.22
CA HIS A 106 15.53 -7.55 11.93
C HIS A 106 14.96 -8.61 12.88
N ASP A 107 14.50 -9.72 12.34
CA ASP A 107 14.18 -10.95 13.07
C ASP A 107 15.12 -12.06 12.58
N PRO A 108 15.96 -12.69 13.44
CA PRO A 108 16.90 -13.72 13.02
C PRO A 108 16.24 -14.99 12.46
N ARG A 109 14.92 -15.13 12.65
CA ARG A 109 14.10 -16.22 12.10
C ARG A 109 13.59 -15.92 10.69
N ASP A 110 13.75 -14.67 10.24
CA ASP A 110 13.41 -14.20 8.89
C ASP A 110 14.68 -13.73 8.17
N PRO A 111 15.33 -14.59 7.36
CA PRO A 111 16.57 -14.28 6.69
C PRO A 111 16.49 -13.13 5.68
N LEU A 112 15.27 -12.71 5.31
CA LEU A 112 15.05 -11.60 4.38
C LEU A 112 14.65 -10.30 5.10
N SER A 113 14.59 -10.32 6.43
CA SER A 113 14.27 -9.11 7.21
C SER A 113 15.43 -8.11 7.18
N LEU A 114 15.07 -6.82 7.06
CA LEU A 114 16.01 -5.70 7.00
C LEU A 114 16.33 -5.18 8.41
N GLN A 115 17.50 -4.55 8.53
CA GLN A 115 17.88 -3.88 9.76
C GLN A 115 16.86 -2.82 10.18
N ARG A 116 16.72 -2.61 11.50
CA ARG A 116 15.82 -1.64 12.07
C ARG A 116 16.15 -0.22 11.62
N VAL A 117 15.11 0.56 11.37
CA VAL A 117 15.18 2.01 11.16
C VAL A 117 14.23 2.67 12.13
N ASP A 118 14.72 3.57 12.95
CA ASP A 118 13.95 4.26 13.99
C ASP A 118 13.62 5.70 13.60
N GLY A 119 12.62 6.25 14.29
CA GLY A 119 12.27 7.66 14.24
C GLY A 119 11.41 8.05 13.05
N TRP A 120 10.62 7.14 12.51
CA TRP A 120 9.66 7.45 11.45
C TRP A 120 8.68 8.54 11.88
N GLU A 121 8.06 8.40 13.06
CA GLU A 121 7.13 9.40 13.56
C GLU A 121 7.84 10.70 13.96
N ALA A 122 8.96 10.61 14.65
CA ALA A 122 9.70 11.78 15.15
C ALA A 122 10.25 12.67 14.03
N ARG A 123 10.51 12.08 12.86
CA ARG A 123 11.07 12.78 11.69
C ARG A 123 10.02 13.24 10.68
N LEU A 124 8.74 13.08 10.94
CA LEU A 124 7.70 13.60 10.05
C LEU A 124 7.84 15.12 9.89
N GLY A 125 7.95 15.55 8.63
CA GLY A 125 8.08 16.95 8.27
C GLY A 125 9.48 17.55 8.42
N THR A 126 10.48 16.80 8.94
CA THR A 126 11.84 17.35 9.15
C THR A 126 12.71 17.33 7.90
N HIS A 127 12.29 16.63 6.84
CA HIS A 127 13.08 16.44 5.60
C HIS A 127 12.55 17.27 4.41
N VAL A 128 11.62 18.19 4.63
CA VAL A 128 11.02 18.98 3.53
C VAL A 128 12.08 19.78 2.77
N ASP A 129 13.01 20.40 3.49
CA ASP A 129 14.07 21.18 2.86
C ASP A 129 15.06 20.32 2.05
N GLU A 130 15.27 19.07 2.44
CA GLU A 130 16.12 18.13 1.71
C GLU A 130 15.47 17.66 0.38
N LEU A 131 14.14 17.74 0.31
CA LEU A 131 13.37 17.36 -0.89
C LEU A 131 13.24 18.52 -1.88
N ARG A 132 13.53 19.75 -1.48
CA ARG A 132 13.43 20.92 -2.36
C ARG A 132 14.31 20.77 -3.59
N GLY A 133 13.74 20.96 -4.78
CA GLY A 133 14.39 20.72 -6.06
C GLY A 133 14.55 19.26 -6.44
N ALA A 134 14.01 18.33 -5.67
CA ALA A 134 13.96 16.92 -6.08
C ALA A 134 13.02 16.75 -7.28
N ARG A 135 13.45 15.95 -8.25
CA ARG A 135 12.66 15.70 -9.47
C ARG A 135 11.50 14.76 -9.19
N VAL A 136 10.31 15.15 -9.66
CA VAL A 136 9.09 14.34 -9.54
C VAL A 136 8.36 14.24 -10.88
N ALA A 137 7.90 13.04 -11.23
CA ALA A 137 7.00 12.81 -12.36
C ALA A 137 5.62 12.40 -11.84
N VAL A 138 4.57 12.95 -12.45
CA VAL A 138 3.19 12.51 -12.24
C VAL A 138 2.74 11.79 -13.50
N VAL A 139 2.34 10.53 -13.37
CA VAL A 139 2.09 9.66 -14.52
C VAL A 139 0.73 8.97 -14.39
N ASP A 140 -0.01 8.94 -15.48
CA ASP A 140 -1.34 8.31 -15.61
C ASP A 140 -1.29 6.87 -16.11
N ASN A 141 -0.16 6.48 -16.68
CA ASN A 141 -0.03 5.23 -17.40
C ASN A 141 1.25 4.48 -16.99
N TRP A 142 1.07 3.26 -16.53
CA TRP A 142 2.13 2.30 -16.20
C TRP A 142 2.08 1.14 -17.23
N GLY A 143 2.38 1.43 -18.48
CA GLY A 143 2.40 0.42 -19.54
C GLY A 143 1.00 -0.05 -19.98
N GLY A 144 0.00 0.85 -20.01
CA GLY A 144 -1.35 0.56 -20.52
C GLY A 144 -2.46 0.52 -19.47
N ALA A 145 -2.20 0.96 -18.24
CA ALA A 145 -3.26 1.16 -17.25
C ALA A 145 -4.22 2.28 -17.71
N VAL A 146 -5.52 2.08 -17.53
CA VAL A 146 -6.53 3.09 -17.80
C VAL A 146 -6.96 3.74 -16.50
N VAL A 147 -6.71 5.03 -16.38
CA VAL A 147 -7.14 5.85 -15.23
C VAL A 147 -8.41 6.61 -15.60
N SER A 148 -9.39 6.63 -14.69
CA SER A 148 -10.59 7.45 -14.87
C SER A 148 -10.21 8.93 -14.94
N PRO A 149 -10.76 9.72 -15.89
CA PRO A 149 -10.47 11.15 -16.01
C PRO A 149 -10.70 11.92 -14.69
N VAL A 150 -11.79 11.63 -13.99
CA VAL A 150 -12.10 12.26 -12.70
C VAL A 150 -11.03 11.94 -11.64
N MET A 151 -10.55 10.71 -11.61
CA MET A 151 -9.48 10.33 -10.67
C MET A 151 -8.15 10.97 -11.04
N TRP A 152 -7.91 11.13 -12.34
CA TRP A 152 -6.72 11.81 -12.83
C TRP A 152 -6.71 13.30 -12.44
N GLU A 153 -7.82 14.00 -12.62
CA GLU A 153 -7.96 15.40 -12.21
C GLU A 153 -7.67 15.58 -10.70
N LEU A 154 -8.24 14.74 -9.85
CA LEU A 154 -7.99 14.77 -8.41
C LEU A 154 -6.51 14.49 -8.05
N LEU A 155 -5.88 13.56 -8.77
CA LEU A 155 -4.46 13.26 -8.57
C LEU A 155 -3.57 14.43 -8.99
N GLU A 156 -3.86 15.06 -10.13
CA GLU A 156 -3.11 16.22 -10.61
C GLU A 156 -3.24 17.41 -9.66
N GLU A 157 -4.43 17.68 -9.13
CA GLU A 157 -4.64 18.73 -8.13
C GLU A 157 -3.81 18.47 -6.87
N ALA A 158 -3.86 17.25 -6.33
CA ALA A 158 -3.10 16.88 -5.15
C ALA A 158 -1.57 16.92 -5.40
N ALA A 159 -1.14 16.47 -6.58
CA ALA A 159 0.27 16.51 -6.97
C ALA A 159 0.76 17.95 -7.13
N ALA A 160 -0.01 18.83 -7.75
CA ALA A 160 0.34 20.24 -7.90
C ALA A 160 0.50 20.92 -6.55
N ALA A 161 -0.40 20.67 -5.60
CA ALA A 161 -0.31 21.18 -4.24
C ALA A 161 0.98 20.69 -3.53
N LEU A 162 1.27 19.39 -3.60
CA LEU A 162 2.47 18.81 -3.00
C LEU A 162 3.75 19.39 -3.62
N ILE A 163 3.80 19.52 -4.95
CA ILE A 163 4.95 20.08 -5.67
C ILE A 163 5.21 21.52 -5.23
N ALA A 164 4.15 22.32 -5.12
CA ALA A 164 4.26 23.71 -4.68
C ALA A 164 4.70 23.84 -3.22
N ASP A 165 4.10 23.05 -2.32
CA ASP A 165 4.39 23.09 -0.88
C ASP A 165 5.84 22.70 -0.56
N VAL A 166 6.33 21.66 -1.22
CA VAL A 166 7.69 21.12 -0.98
C VAL A 166 8.74 21.83 -1.82
N GLY A 167 8.36 22.44 -2.94
CA GLY A 167 9.28 23.04 -3.91
C GLY A 167 10.00 21.96 -4.72
N LEU A 168 9.23 20.99 -5.23
CA LEU A 168 9.75 19.93 -6.09
C LEU A 168 9.84 20.42 -7.55
N ASP A 169 10.73 19.81 -8.33
CA ASP A 169 10.88 20.07 -9.77
C ASP A 169 10.08 19.03 -10.57
N ARG A 170 8.94 19.44 -11.14
CA ARG A 170 8.17 18.54 -12.01
C ARG A 170 8.92 18.29 -13.31
N VAL A 171 8.99 17.03 -13.69
CA VAL A 171 9.56 16.58 -14.97
C VAL A 171 8.51 15.83 -15.77
N ASP A 172 8.49 16.09 -17.09
CA ASP A 172 7.58 15.45 -18.03
C ASP A 172 8.35 14.45 -18.93
N GLY A 173 7.62 13.65 -19.71
CA GLY A 173 8.19 12.75 -20.70
C GLY A 173 8.98 11.56 -20.11
N VAL A 174 8.69 11.20 -18.88
CA VAL A 174 9.30 10.01 -18.27
C VAL A 174 8.75 8.76 -18.94
N ASP A 175 9.64 7.90 -19.45
CA ASP A 175 9.24 6.60 -19.99
C ASP A 175 8.74 5.70 -18.87
N THR A 176 7.45 5.42 -18.89
CA THR A 176 6.76 4.54 -17.93
C THR A 176 6.40 3.19 -18.51
N ASN A 177 7.00 2.82 -19.64
CA ASN A 177 6.75 1.55 -20.30
C ASN A 177 7.41 0.40 -19.50
N VAL A 178 6.71 -0.06 -18.48
CA VAL A 178 7.11 -1.22 -17.68
C VAL A 178 6.59 -2.52 -18.29
N PRO A 179 7.39 -3.60 -18.27
CA PRO A 179 6.94 -4.90 -18.75
C PRO A 179 5.63 -5.35 -18.08
N GLN A 180 4.72 -5.91 -18.90
CA GLN A 180 3.44 -6.43 -18.42
C GLN A 180 3.64 -7.74 -17.67
N MET A 181 3.98 -7.66 -16.39
CA MET A 181 4.27 -8.81 -15.52
C MET A 181 3.02 -9.41 -14.84
N GLY A 182 1.83 -8.81 -15.04
CA GLY A 182 0.61 -9.19 -14.33
C GLY A 182 0.20 -10.66 -14.51
N GLY A 183 0.37 -11.20 -15.71
CA GLY A 183 0.09 -12.62 -16.00
C GLY A 183 1.02 -13.56 -15.23
N ALA A 184 2.32 -13.34 -15.30
CA ALA A 184 3.32 -14.14 -14.60
C ALA A 184 3.15 -14.05 -13.07
N TRP A 185 2.88 -12.86 -12.55
CA TRP A 185 2.59 -12.65 -11.14
C TRP A 185 1.33 -13.40 -10.68
N SER A 186 0.25 -13.37 -11.46
CA SER A 186 -1.00 -14.08 -11.15
C SER A 186 -0.81 -15.59 -11.10
N ILE A 187 -0.11 -16.15 -12.08
CA ILE A 187 0.20 -17.59 -12.14
C ILE A 187 1.02 -18.01 -10.91
N SER A 188 2.07 -17.28 -10.59
CA SER A 188 2.91 -17.53 -9.42
C SER A 188 2.09 -17.47 -8.11
N GLY A 189 1.20 -16.50 -7.97
CA GLY A 189 0.29 -16.39 -6.82
C GLY A 189 -0.69 -17.53 -6.70
N MET A 190 -1.25 -17.98 -7.83
CA MET A 190 -2.17 -19.12 -7.85
C MET A 190 -1.48 -20.44 -7.49
N ILE A 191 -0.24 -20.66 -7.94
CA ILE A 191 0.57 -21.83 -7.56
C ILE A 191 0.83 -21.82 -6.05
N ALA A 192 1.23 -20.68 -5.48
CA ALA A 192 1.46 -20.58 -4.05
C ALA A 192 0.20 -20.86 -3.21
N ILE A 193 -0.97 -20.39 -3.65
CA ILE A 193 -2.26 -20.66 -3.00
C ILE A 193 -2.62 -22.17 -3.13
N ALA A 194 -2.44 -22.76 -4.31
CA ALA A 194 -2.76 -24.16 -4.52
C ALA A 194 -1.87 -25.10 -3.70
N ALA A 195 -0.64 -24.72 -3.42
CA ALA A 195 0.29 -25.50 -2.58
C ALA A 195 -0.08 -25.46 -1.08
N GLN A 196 -0.99 -24.59 -0.65
CA GLN A 196 -1.46 -24.46 0.73
C GLN A 196 -2.82 -25.17 0.98
N LEU A 197 -3.44 -25.72 -0.06
CA LEU A 197 -4.70 -26.45 0.00
C LEU A 197 -4.48 -27.96 0.12
#